data_5872289bceee0006c338e510f9b2afcb
#
_entry.id   5872289bceee0006c338e510f9b2afcb
#
_cell.length_a   1.000
_cell.length_b   1.000
_cell.length_c   1.000
_cell.angle_alpha   90.00
_cell.angle_beta   90.00
_cell.angle_gamma   90.00
#
_symmetry.space_group_name_H-M   'P 1'
#
loop_
_entity.id
_entity.type
_entity.pdbx_description
1 polymer ?
#
loop_
_entity_poly.entity_id
_entity_poly.type
_entity_poly.pdbx_seq_one_letter_code
_entity_poly.pdbx_strand_id
1 'polypeptide(L)'
;MRATADACLLVLPLLIALILTGCATEALELAPEAADKPWKMTAARGEPASTTGGPDDFSVPSNPSLARIADPVAIDTNARYNLAQLIDIAQRSNPTTRNAWEQARQAALSVGMVEATMLPVITANVIGGVQETTVPVEVPLLGRRDIDTRVEGVTPSIALQWLVFDFGQRAALADAAEQVSFAANVTFNAAHQKVIFDVTRSYYVYSASVVANRIAQETLRNSEAVAAAAQANFDEGRATTVETALARQQVAQSELRIVRAQGQQQDAYQALLAAMGVNAMLKIKIDGSLEGRLPADLDRMTQSVLDAALSRRPDVIASFAALQASRAGVQAAEAEFLPKIFVAATLASTSDSFDVGNLPAPGNQASGVGVLVGATVPLYDAGLRAAQLKKAQSAVGAAAETLRQVQLDAATEIMVASNALRTALAANKAAGVLVQTSETAFDAALASYKNGLGTVTVVNETNNALLDARLAQTDARAAARIAAANLAFLTGALTSSRSVLPP
;
A
#
# COMPACT_ATOMS: atom_id res chain seq x y z
N MET A 1 56.79 -36.37 -24.26
CA MET A 1 55.59 -36.32 -23.38
C MET A 1 55.71 -35.36 -22.16
N ARG A 2 56.71 -34.47 -22.02
CA ARG A 2 56.78 -33.46 -20.95
C ARG A 2 56.40 -32.04 -21.38
N ALA A 3 56.45 -31.71 -22.68
CA ALA A 3 56.17 -30.35 -23.16
C ALA A 3 54.68 -30.00 -23.31
N THR A 4 53.77 -30.99 -23.27
CA THR A 4 52.29 -30.76 -23.39
C THR A 4 51.61 -30.56 -22.06
N ALA A 5 52.24 -31.00 -20.94
CA ALA A 5 51.66 -30.80 -19.59
C ALA A 5 51.87 -29.36 -19.08
N ASP A 6 53.01 -28.73 -19.45
CA ASP A 6 53.31 -27.35 -18.99
C ASP A 6 52.51 -26.29 -19.72
N ALA A 7 52.08 -26.53 -20.98
CA ALA A 7 51.19 -25.63 -21.70
C ALA A 7 49.76 -25.63 -21.13
N CYS A 8 49.28 -26.78 -20.65
CA CYS A 8 47.94 -26.87 -20.06
C CYS A 8 47.86 -26.18 -18.65
N LEU A 9 48.99 -26.16 -17.90
CA LEU A 9 49.03 -25.52 -16.56
C LEU A 9 49.06 -23.98 -16.65
N LEU A 10 49.50 -23.40 -17.79
CA LEU A 10 49.54 -21.95 -18.00
C LEU A 10 48.27 -21.41 -18.67
N VAL A 11 47.56 -22.24 -19.41
CA VAL A 11 46.31 -21.85 -20.08
C VAL A 11 45.11 -21.83 -19.10
N LEU A 12 45.09 -22.73 -18.09
CA LEU A 12 44.02 -22.83 -17.13
C LEU A 12 43.87 -21.57 -16.25
N PRO A 13 44.92 -20.95 -15.67
CA PRO A 13 44.78 -19.71 -14.93
C PRO A 13 44.46 -18.50 -15.82
N LEU A 14 44.88 -18.51 -17.10
CA LEU A 14 44.53 -17.46 -18.05
C LEU A 14 43.06 -17.53 -18.44
N LEU A 15 42.48 -18.72 -18.58
CA LEU A 15 41.05 -18.93 -18.82
C LEU A 15 40.19 -18.55 -17.59
N ILE A 16 40.68 -18.88 -16.39
CA ILE A 16 40.02 -18.50 -15.12
C ILE A 16 40.09 -16.98 -14.92
N ALA A 17 41.17 -16.32 -15.28
CA ALA A 17 41.29 -14.86 -15.22
C ALA A 17 40.37 -14.17 -16.26
N LEU A 18 40.14 -14.74 -17.43
CA LEU A 18 39.18 -14.21 -18.42
C LEU A 18 37.71 -14.40 -18.00
N ILE A 19 37.40 -15.42 -17.21
CA ILE A 19 36.03 -15.67 -16.69
C ILE A 19 35.72 -14.75 -15.47
N LEU A 20 36.76 -14.31 -14.74
CA LEU A 20 36.59 -13.43 -13.60
C LEU A 20 36.40 -11.94 -13.94
N THR A 21 36.73 -11.53 -15.15
CA THR A 21 36.40 -10.20 -15.71
C THR A 21 35.06 -10.18 -16.44
N GLY A 22 34.14 -11.06 -16.02
CA GLY A 22 32.86 -11.23 -16.63
C GLY A 22 31.90 -10.06 -16.33
N CYS A 23 30.95 -9.90 -17.19
CA CYS A 23 29.86 -8.91 -17.35
C CYS A 23 29.17 -8.37 -16.07
N ALA A 24 29.49 -8.90 -14.88
CA ALA A 24 28.93 -8.43 -13.62
C ALA A 24 29.53 -7.09 -13.16
N THR A 25 30.79 -6.79 -13.53
CA THR A 25 31.43 -5.51 -13.19
C THR A 25 31.08 -4.38 -14.14
N GLU A 26 30.68 -4.69 -15.39
CA GLU A 26 30.13 -3.72 -16.34
C GLU A 26 28.79 -3.14 -15.83
N ALA A 27 28.07 -3.86 -14.97
CA ALA A 27 26.85 -3.35 -14.34
C ALA A 27 27.11 -2.16 -13.38
N LEU A 28 28.37 -1.96 -12.91
CA LEU A 28 28.72 -0.77 -12.12
C LEU A 28 28.69 0.52 -12.94
N GLU A 29 28.79 0.47 -14.25
CA GLU A 29 28.60 1.61 -15.15
C GLU A 29 27.16 2.16 -15.13
N LEU A 30 26.20 1.37 -14.62
CA LEU A 30 24.82 1.82 -14.40
C LEU A 30 24.66 2.63 -13.11
N ALA A 31 25.65 2.65 -12.23
CA ALA A 31 25.68 3.41 -11.00
C ALA A 31 26.40 4.77 -11.18
N PRO A 32 26.21 5.75 -10.27
CA PRO A 32 27.05 6.95 -10.27
C PRO A 32 28.53 6.61 -10.17
N GLU A 33 29.38 7.36 -10.85
CA GLU A 33 30.84 7.16 -10.82
C GLU A 33 31.46 7.37 -9.43
N ALA A 34 30.89 8.27 -8.63
CA ALA A 34 31.31 8.57 -7.26
C ALA A 34 30.12 9.11 -6.44
N ALA A 35 30.24 9.08 -5.11
CA ALA A 35 29.19 9.50 -4.20
C ALA A 35 28.82 11.01 -4.31
N ASP A 36 29.73 11.82 -4.82
CA ASP A 36 29.60 13.26 -5.03
C ASP A 36 29.30 13.64 -6.50
N LYS A 37 29.11 12.66 -7.38
CA LYS A 37 28.76 12.89 -8.79
C LYS A 37 27.32 12.48 -9.08
N PRO A 38 26.56 13.30 -9.84
CA PRO A 38 25.21 12.96 -10.24
C PRO A 38 25.17 11.73 -11.13
N TRP A 39 24.18 10.87 -10.91
CA TRP A 39 23.89 9.78 -11.83
C TRP A 39 23.30 10.35 -13.13
N LYS A 40 23.86 9.95 -14.25
CA LYS A 40 23.37 10.32 -15.59
C LYS A 40 22.71 9.11 -16.22
N MET A 41 21.48 9.28 -16.68
CA MET A 41 20.79 8.21 -17.42
C MET A 41 21.57 7.91 -18.69
N THR A 42 22.18 6.74 -18.77
CA THR A 42 22.82 6.26 -19.98
C THR A 42 21.72 5.98 -21.00
N ALA A 43 21.75 6.63 -22.16
CA ALA A 43 20.79 6.38 -23.22
C ALA A 43 20.77 4.89 -23.55
N ALA A 44 19.59 4.29 -23.64
CA ALA A 44 19.44 2.96 -24.21
C ALA A 44 20.13 2.98 -25.60
N ARG A 45 20.92 1.93 -25.89
CA ARG A 45 21.76 1.84 -27.06
C ARG A 45 21.10 2.46 -28.30
N GLY A 46 21.51 3.67 -28.69
CA GLY A 46 21.14 4.28 -29.95
C GLY A 46 20.50 5.68 -29.92
N GLU A 47 20.15 6.25 -28.79
CA GLU A 47 19.67 7.63 -28.73
C GLU A 47 20.68 8.57 -28.05
N PRO A 48 20.94 9.77 -28.64
CA PRO A 48 21.85 10.73 -28.02
C PRO A 48 21.26 11.20 -26.69
N ALA A 49 22.03 11.07 -25.61
CA ALA A 49 21.68 11.61 -24.30
C ALA A 49 21.38 13.12 -24.45
N SER A 50 20.15 13.55 -24.11
CA SER A 50 19.82 14.95 -24.09
C SER A 50 20.57 15.62 -22.92
N THR A 51 21.65 16.28 -23.22
CA THR A 51 22.49 17.05 -22.28
C THR A 51 21.79 18.35 -21.90
N THR A 52 20.82 18.33 -21.02
CA THR A 52 20.20 19.54 -20.46
C THR A 52 20.49 19.74 -18.98
N GLY A 53 21.36 18.93 -18.38
CA GLY A 53 21.87 19.18 -17.03
C GLY A 53 23.34 19.56 -17.06
N GLY A 54 23.74 20.57 -16.31
CA GLY A 54 25.14 20.92 -16.08
C GLY A 54 25.91 19.76 -15.44
N PRO A 55 27.26 19.77 -15.47
CA PRO A 55 28.08 18.66 -15.00
C PRO A 55 27.91 18.31 -13.51
N ASP A 56 27.34 19.19 -12.69
CA ASP A 56 27.18 19.03 -11.24
C ASP A 56 25.71 19.08 -10.79
N ASP A 57 24.75 18.88 -11.70
CA ASP A 57 23.32 18.94 -11.39
C ASP A 57 22.78 17.55 -11.03
N PHE A 58 22.28 17.37 -9.80
CA PHE A 58 21.60 16.17 -9.32
C PHE A 58 20.13 16.05 -9.78
N SER A 59 19.70 16.91 -10.71
CA SER A 59 18.35 16.83 -11.28
C SER A 59 18.18 15.58 -12.14
N VAL A 60 16.97 15.01 -12.13
CA VAL A 60 16.61 13.88 -13.00
C VAL A 60 15.92 14.44 -14.23
N PRO A 61 16.26 13.97 -15.45
CA PRO A 61 15.59 14.40 -16.68
C PRO A 61 14.08 14.20 -16.59
N SER A 62 13.31 15.22 -17.03
CA SER A 62 11.85 15.13 -17.02
C SER A 62 11.37 14.07 -18.00
N ASN A 63 10.43 13.22 -17.53
CA ASN A 63 9.72 12.29 -18.40
C ASN A 63 8.26 12.74 -18.57
N PRO A 64 7.90 13.37 -19.70
CA PRO A 64 6.54 13.88 -19.91
C PRO A 64 5.46 12.80 -19.88
N SER A 65 5.80 11.53 -20.09
CA SER A 65 4.84 10.44 -19.98
C SER A 65 4.35 10.19 -18.55
N LEU A 66 5.14 10.58 -17.54
CA LEU A 66 4.80 10.47 -16.12
C LEU A 66 3.95 11.63 -15.62
N ALA A 67 3.83 12.72 -16.39
CA ALA A 67 3.10 13.92 -15.97
C ALA A 67 1.57 13.79 -16.11
N ARG A 68 1.07 12.77 -16.82
CA ARG A 68 -0.36 12.58 -17.04
C ARG A 68 -0.96 11.74 -15.91
N ILE A 69 -1.73 12.40 -15.05
CA ILE A 69 -2.60 11.73 -14.06
C ILE A 69 -3.96 11.54 -14.75
N ALA A 70 -4.34 10.29 -14.99
CA ALA A 70 -5.64 9.98 -15.56
C ALA A 70 -6.71 10.11 -14.46
N ASP A 71 -7.75 10.90 -14.71
CA ASP A 71 -8.93 10.93 -13.84
C ASP A 71 -9.86 9.75 -14.21
N PRO A 72 -9.99 8.74 -13.36
CA PRO A 72 -10.73 7.51 -13.68
C PRO A 72 -12.25 7.71 -13.68
N VAL A 73 -12.73 8.82 -13.15
CA VAL A 73 -14.18 9.13 -13.00
C VAL A 73 -14.45 10.55 -13.47
N ALA A 74 -15.48 10.71 -14.32
CA ALA A 74 -15.97 12.02 -14.70
C ALA A 74 -16.68 12.69 -13.52
N ILE A 75 -16.19 13.86 -13.09
CA ILE A 75 -16.73 14.64 -11.96
C ILE A 75 -17.34 15.93 -12.51
N ASP A 76 -18.61 16.20 -12.18
CA ASP A 76 -19.26 17.45 -12.55
C ASP A 76 -18.74 18.60 -11.64
N THR A 77 -17.97 19.50 -12.22
CA THR A 77 -17.39 20.65 -11.50
C THR A 77 -18.43 21.70 -11.07
N ASN A 78 -19.64 21.67 -11.61
CA ASN A 78 -20.72 22.60 -11.27
C ASN A 78 -21.59 22.11 -10.10
N ALA A 79 -21.62 20.81 -9.87
CA ALA A 79 -22.38 20.21 -8.78
C ALA A 79 -21.78 20.56 -7.40
N ARG A 80 -22.65 20.62 -6.38
CA ARG A 80 -22.24 20.73 -4.99
C ARG A 80 -22.29 19.34 -4.35
N TYR A 81 -21.21 18.93 -3.74
CA TYR A 81 -21.02 17.59 -3.20
C TYR A 81 -21.13 17.56 -1.67
N ASN A 82 -21.92 16.63 -1.16
CA ASN A 82 -21.95 16.28 0.27
C ASN A 82 -20.95 15.15 0.58
N LEU A 83 -20.75 14.85 1.87
CA LEU A 83 -19.82 13.82 2.31
C LEU A 83 -20.06 12.44 1.67
N ALA A 84 -21.32 12.00 1.57
CA ALA A 84 -21.66 10.68 1.00
C ALA A 84 -21.27 10.58 -0.47
N GLN A 85 -21.50 11.62 -1.24
CA GLN A 85 -21.14 11.70 -2.67
C GLN A 85 -19.60 11.74 -2.85
N LEU A 86 -18.88 12.44 -1.97
CA LEU A 86 -17.41 12.46 -2.01
C LEU A 86 -16.81 11.08 -1.68
N ILE A 87 -17.41 10.36 -0.73
CA ILE A 87 -17.03 8.97 -0.41
C ILE A 87 -17.29 8.06 -1.61
N ASP A 88 -18.44 8.17 -2.29
CA ASP A 88 -18.75 7.36 -3.47
C ASP A 88 -17.74 7.60 -4.61
N ILE A 89 -17.40 8.85 -4.88
CA ILE A 89 -16.34 9.20 -5.84
C ILE A 89 -15.02 8.57 -5.43
N ALA A 90 -14.61 8.72 -4.16
CA ALA A 90 -13.35 8.19 -3.66
C ALA A 90 -13.27 6.67 -3.78
N GLN A 91 -14.32 5.94 -3.44
CA GLN A 91 -14.35 4.48 -3.56
C GLN A 91 -14.15 3.99 -5.00
N ARG A 92 -14.56 4.78 -6.00
CA ARG A 92 -14.43 4.47 -7.43
C ARG A 92 -13.11 4.94 -8.03
N SER A 93 -12.53 6.03 -7.53
CA SER A 93 -11.36 6.70 -8.11
C SER A 93 -10.05 6.41 -7.37
N ASN A 94 -10.09 6.09 -6.08
CA ASN A 94 -8.88 6.02 -5.26
C ASN A 94 -7.97 4.84 -5.67
N PRO A 95 -6.68 5.09 -5.96
CA PRO A 95 -5.74 4.05 -6.33
C PRO A 95 -5.55 2.97 -5.24
N THR A 96 -5.77 3.31 -3.95
CA THR A 96 -5.64 2.36 -2.82
C THR A 96 -6.66 1.23 -2.92
N THR A 97 -7.93 1.54 -3.25
CA THR A 97 -8.96 0.50 -3.41
C THR A 97 -8.69 -0.37 -4.63
N ARG A 98 -8.23 0.23 -5.73
CA ARG A 98 -7.88 -0.50 -6.95
C ARG A 98 -6.66 -1.41 -6.75
N ASN A 99 -5.63 -0.93 -6.04
CA ASN A 99 -4.47 -1.76 -5.67
C ASN A 99 -4.89 -2.95 -4.78
N ALA A 100 -5.70 -2.71 -3.76
CA ALA A 100 -6.21 -3.79 -2.89
C ALA A 100 -7.04 -4.82 -3.67
N TRP A 101 -7.82 -4.38 -4.67
CA TRP A 101 -8.55 -5.27 -5.58
C TRP A 101 -7.61 -6.15 -6.41
N GLU A 102 -6.55 -5.58 -7.00
CA GLU A 102 -5.56 -6.37 -7.76
C GLU A 102 -4.82 -7.37 -6.87
N GLN A 103 -4.51 -6.99 -5.62
CA GLN A 103 -3.90 -7.90 -4.64
C GLN A 103 -4.83 -9.06 -4.29
N ALA A 104 -6.13 -8.80 -4.11
CA ALA A 104 -7.12 -9.86 -3.89
C ALA A 104 -7.22 -10.81 -5.09
N ARG A 105 -7.17 -10.29 -6.33
CA ARG A 105 -7.13 -11.10 -7.56
C ARG A 105 -5.85 -11.95 -7.65
N GLN A 106 -4.70 -11.38 -7.33
CA GLN A 106 -3.43 -12.13 -7.31
C GLN A 106 -3.49 -13.28 -6.30
N ALA A 107 -4.05 -13.05 -5.11
CA ALA A 107 -4.22 -14.10 -4.11
C ALA A 107 -5.18 -15.21 -4.59
N ALA A 108 -6.28 -14.84 -5.23
CA ALA A 108 -7.20 -15.83 -5.83
C ALA A 108 -6.54 -16.64 -6.96
N LEU A 109 -5.75 -15.99 -7.83
CA LEU A 109 -4.98 -16.68 -8.85
C LEU A 109 -3.94 -17.64 -8.26
N SER A 110 -3.37 -17.31 -7.09
CA SER A 110 -2.45 -18.21 -6.39
C SER A 110 -3.13 -19.50 -5.93
N VAL A 111 -4.41 -19.45 -5.55
CA VAL A 111 -5.21 -20.67 -5.28
C VAL A 111 -5.29 -21.53 -6.54
N GLY A 112 -5.72 -20.95 -7.67
CA GLY A 112 -5.80 -21.66 -8.94
C GLY A 112 -4.45 -22.22 -9.42
N MET A 113 -3.33 -21.55 -9.12
CA MET A 113 -1.99 -22.08 -9.39
C MET A 113 -1.67 -23.34 -8.57
N VAL A 114 -2.08 -23.39 -7.31
CA VAL A 114 -1.91 -24.59 -6.47
C VAL A 114 -2.85 -25.71 -6.95
N GLU A 115 -4.12 -25.41 -7.22
CA GLU A 115 -5.08 -26.39 -7.78
C GLU A 115 -4.61 -26.96 -9.11
N ALA A 116 -4.00 -26.15 -9.98
CA ALA A 116 -3.45 -26.61 -11.25
C ALA A 116 -2.37 -27.68 -11.07
N THR A 117 -1.66 -27.72 -9.93
CA THR A 117 -0.69 -28.79 -9.62
C THR A 117 -1.35 -30.16 -9.41
N MET A 118 -2.68 -30.22 -9.18
CA MET A 118 -3.44 -31.45 -9.06
C MET A 118 -3.73 -32.11 -10.43
N LEU A 119 -3.59 -31.34 -11.52
CA LEU A 119 -3.84 -31.74 -12.89
C LEU A 119 -2.56 -32.24 -13.57
N PRO A 120 -2.68 -33.05 -14.65
CA PRO A 120 -1.53 -33.49 -15.43
C PRO A 120 -0.88 -32.30 -16.17
N VAL A 121 0.44 -32.31 -16.23
CA VAL A 121 1.22 -31.39 -17.05
C VAL A 121 1.61 -32.09 -18.36
N ILE A 122 1.29 -31.49 -19.49
CA ILE A 122 1.66 -31.96 -20.82
C ILE A 122 2.68 -31.00 -21.40
N THR A 123 3.82 -31.56 -21.80
CA THR A 123 4.93 -30.77 -22.44
C THR A 123 5.25 -31.35 -23.81
N ALA A 124 5.50 -30.50 -24.78
CA ALA A 124 6.07 -30.84 -26.07
C ALA A 124 7.52 -30.42 -26.10
N ASN A 125 8.42 -31.31 -26.45
CA ASN A 125 9.83 -31.05 -26.55
C ASN A 125 10.33 -31.47 -27.95
N VAL A 126 11.29 -30.73 -28.47
CA VAL A 126 12.03 -31.09 -29.65
C VAL A 126 13.52 -31.00 -29.29
N ILE A 127 14.18 -32.13 -29.28
CA ILE A 127 15.61 -32.22 -28.96
C ILE A 127 16.34 -32.58 -30.23
N GLY A 128 17.28 -31.76 -30.66
CA GLY A 128 18.17 -32.03 -31.77
C GLY A 128 19.61 -32.02 -31.28
N GLY A 129 20.43 -32.92 -31.79
CA GLY A 129 21.83 -32.98 -31.39
C GLY A 129 22.68 -33.92 -32.24
N VAL A 130 23.97 -33.81 -32.03
CA VAL A 130 25.00 -34.69 -32.58
C VAL A 130 25.72 -35.30 -31.37
N GLN A 131 25.81 -36.61 -31.36
CA GLN A 131 26.55 -37.36 -30.33
C GLN A 131 27.63 -38.21 -30.98
N GLU A 132 28.88 -38.01 -30.64
CA GLU A 132 30.02 -38.84 -31.05
C GLU A 132 30.43 -39.71 -29.88
N THR A 133 30.48 -41.02 -30.12
CA THR A 133 30.88 -42.01 -29.11
C THR A 133 31.92 -42.92 -29.68
N THR A 134 33.09 -42.98 -29.07
CA THR A 134 34.16 -43.92 -29.44
C THR A 134 34.07 -45.13 -28.46
N VAL A 135 33.79 -46.30 -29.02
CA VAL A 135 33.70 -47.54 -28.22
C VAL A 135 34.90 -48.43 -28.59
N PRO A 136 35.79 -48.69 -27.64
CA PRO A 136 36.86 -49.68 -27.86
C PRO A 136 36.31 -51.11 -27.84
N VAL A 137 36.44 -51.79 -28.96
CA VAL A 137 35.99 -53.19 -29.11
C VAL A 137 37.23 -54.10 -29.30
N GLU A 138 37.33 -55.17 -28.53
CA GLU A 138 38.35 -56.19 -28.74
C GLU A 138 37.84 -57.19 -29.78
N VAL A 139 38.44 -57.18 -30.99
CA VAL A 139 38.11 -58.14 -32.05
C VAL A 139 39.05 -59.33 -31.98
N PRO A 140 38.54 -60.54 -31.82
CA PRO A 140 39.39 -61.75 -31.83
C PRO A 140 40.26 -61.81 -33.07
N LEU A 141 41.60 -62.03 -32.90
CA LEU A 141 42.65 -62.03 -33.93
C LEU A 141 43.09 -60.67 -34.47
N LEU A 142 42.38 -59.55 -34.25
CA LEU A 142 42.70 -58.22 -34.79
C LEU A 142 43.09 -57.20 -33.72
N GLY A 143 42.96 -57.60 -32.42
CA GLY A 143 43.27 -56.73 -31.25
C GLY A 143 42.19 -55.65 -31.03
N ARG A 144 42.54 -54.69 -30.18
CA ARG A 144 41.65 -53.58 -29.80
C ARG A 144 41.48 -52.63 -30.97
N ARG A 145 40.23 -52.36 -31.35
CA ARG A 145 39.83 -51.37 -32.39
C ARG A 145 38.86 -50.37 -31.77
N ASP A 146 39.09 -49.08 -32.01
CA ASP A 146 38.16 -48.06 -31.66
C ASP A 146 37.12 -47.90 -32.79
N ILE A 147 35.85 -48.05 -32.43
CA ILE A 147 34.74 -47.79 -33.33
C ILE A 147 34.16 -46.44 -33.01
N ASP A 148 34.31 -45.48 -33.91
CA ASP A 148 33.66 -44.19 -33.78
C ASP A 148 32.24 -44.28 -34.33
N THR A 149 31.30 -43.87 -33.48
CA THR A 149 29.88 -43.84 -33.82
C THR A 149 29.39 -42.41 -33.68
N ARG A 150 28.85 -41.86 -34.76
CA ARG A 150 28.24 -40.53 -34.78
C ARG A 150 26.74 -40.71 -35.02
N VAL A 151 25.95 -40.17 -34.07
CA VAL A 151 24.49 -40.14 -34.15
C VAL A 151 24.06 -38.71 -34.29
N GLU A 152 23.40 -38.38 -35.37
CA GLU A 152 22.78 -37.05 -35.57
C GLU A 152 21.28 -37.27 -35.67
N GLY A 153 20.51 -36.49 -34.92
CA GLY A 153 19.09 -36.70 -34.94
C GLY A 153 18.26 -35.60 -34.32
N VAL A 154 16.96 -35.68 -34.57
CA VAL A 154 15.94 -34.81 -33.99
C VAL A 154 14.87 -35.71 -33.40
N THR A 155 14.56 -35.50 -32.12
CA THR A 155 13.55 -36.26 -31.35
C THR A 155 12.45 -35.32 -30.86
N PRO A 156 11.37 -35.12 -31.61
CA PRO A 156 10.16 -34.54 -31.08
C PRO A 156 9.50 -35.51 -30.10
N SER A 157 9.03 -35.00 -28.97
CA SER A 157 8.33 -35.79 -27.94
C SER A 157 7.22 -35.03 -27.27
N ILE A 158 6.17 -35.73 -26.86
CA ILE A 158 5.13 -35.19 -25.97
C ILE A 158 5.21 -36.05 -24.70
N ALA A 159 5.36 -35.36 -23.56
CA ALA A 159 5.41 -36.01 -22.25
C ALA A 159 4.25 -35.50 -21.38
N LEU A 160 3.58 -36.45 -20.71
CA LEU A 160 2.59 -36.21 -19.67
C LEU A 160 3.22 -36.58 -18.34
N GLN A 161 3.13 -35.69 -17.36
CA GLN A 161 3.51 -35.97 -15.97
C GLN A 161 2.34 -35.59 -15.06
N TRP A 162 1.95 -36.51 -14.21
CA TRP A 162 0.84 -36.33 -13.29
C TRP A 162 1.16 -36.94 -11.93
N LEU A 163 1.21 -36.08 -10.90
CA LEU A 163 1.24 -36.53 -9.53
C LEU A 163 -0.21 -36.88 -9.12
N VAL A 164 -0.56 -38.15 -9.08
CA VAL A 164 -1.95 -38.60 -8.84
C VAL A 164 -2.28 -38.48 -7.36
N PHE A 165 -1.36 -38.93 -6.48
CA PHE A 165 -1.62 -39.00 -5.05
C PHE A 165 -0.35 -38.64 -4.23
N ASP A 166 -0.55 -37.79 -3.20
CA ASP A 166 0.50 -37.24 -2.34
C ASP A 166 0.09 -37.16 -0.86
N PHE A 167 -0.91 -37.98 -0.46
CA PHE A 167 -1.44 -38.06 0.90
C PHE A 167 -1.88 -36.69 1.48
N GLY A 168 -2.38 -35.81 0.61
CA GLY A 168 -2.96 -34.52 0.99
C GLY A 168 -1.99 -33.34 1.02
N GLN A 169 -0.75 -33.50 0.57
CA GLN A 169 0.21 -32.39 0.55
C GLN A 169 -0.32 -31.19 -0.25
N ARG A 170 -0.77 -31.43 -1.50
CA ARG A 170 -1.30 -30.35 -2.36
C ARG A 170 -2.65 -29.82 -1.87
N ALA A 171 -3.47 -30.68 -1.27
CA ALA A 171 -4.73 -30.26 -0.63
C ALA A 171 -4.43 -29.26 0.52
N ALA A 172 -3.50 -29.58 1.41
CA ALA A 172 -3.09 -28.69 2.49
C ALA A 172 -2.47 -27.37 1.97
N LEU A 173 -1.72 -27.42 0.86
CA LEU A 173 -1.21 -26.21 0.20
C LEU A 173 -2.34 -25.38 -0.41
N ALA A 174 -3.38 -26.01 -0.99
CA ALA A 174 -4.56 -25.32 -1.49
C ALA A 174 -5.33 -24.65 -0.34
N ASP A 175 -5.57 -25.37 0.76
CA ASP A 175 -6.17 -24.81 1.97
C ASP A 175 -5.38 -23.60 2.48
N ALA A 176 -4.04 -23.67 2.51
CA ALA A 176 -3.20 -22.55 2.89
C ALA A 176 -3.40 -21.36 1.95
N ALA A 177 -3.40 -21.59 0.63
CA ALA A 177 -3.62 -20.54 -0.37
C ALA A 177 -5.03 -19.92 -0.28
N GLU A 178 -6.05 -20.72 0.00
CA GLU A 178 -7.42 -20.23 0.23
C GLU A 178 -7.50 -19.31 1.45
N GLN A 179 -6.82 -19.64 2.56
CA GLN A 179 -6.77 -18.77 3.73
C GLN A 179 -6.04 -17.45 3.43
N VAL A 180 -4.98 -17.48 2.61
CA VAL A 180 -4.30 -16.28 2.15
C VAL A 180 -5.21 -15.43 1.24
N SER A 181 -5.95 -16.06 0.34
CA SER A 181 -6.94 -15.40 -0.52
C SER A 181 -8.08 -14.78 0.32
N PHE A 182 -8.56 -15.48 1.33
CA PHE A 182 -9.54 -14.94 2.27
C PHE A 182 -9.01 -13.71 3.00
N ALA A 183 -7.78 -13.75 3.52
CA ALA A 183 -7.13 -12.60 4.16
C ALA A 183 -7.00 -11.40 3.21
N ALA A 184 -6.66 -11.63 1.93
CA ALA A 184 -6.57 -10.60 0.92
C ALA A 184 -7.93 -9.95 0.62
N ASN A 185 -9.01 -10.72 0.55
CA ASN A 185 -10.38 -10.22 0.38
C ASN A 185 -10.84 -9.40 1.59
N VAL A 186 -10.49 -9.80 2.81
CA VAL A 186 -10.73 -9.03 4.03
C VAL A 186 -9.96 -7.72 4.00
N THR A 187 -8.71 -7.73 3.56
CA THR A 187 -7.85 -6.53 3.41
C THR A 187 -8.41 -5.59 2.33
N PHE A 188 -8.98 -6.10 1.25
CA PHE A 188 -9.69 -5.29 0.25
C PHE A 188 -10.85 -4.52 0.89
N ASN A 189 -11.68 -5.17 1.71
CA ASN A 189 -12.75 -4.49 2.45
C ASN A 189 -12.19 -3.44 3.44
N ALA A 190 -11.08 -3.75 4.12
CA ALA A 190 -10.40 -2.81 5.01
C ALA A 190 -9.89 -1.56 4.27
N ALA A 191 -9.38 -1.71 3.05
CA ALA A 191 -8.95 -0.60 2.22
C ALA A 191 -10.11 0.35 1.87
N HIS A 192 -11.29 -0.18 1.57
CA HIS A 192 -12.50 0.62 1.38
C HIS A 192 -12.92 1.38 2.64
N GLN A 193 -12.93 0.70 3.80
CA GLN A 193 -13.25 1.35 5.08
C GLN A 193 -12.23 2.46 5.41
N LYS A 194 -10.96 2.23 5.13
CA LYS A 194 -9.91 3.25 5.31
C LYS A 194 -10.13 4.47 4.42
N VAL A 195 -10.45 4.29 3.14
CA VAL A 195 -10.75 5.40 2.22
C VAL A 195 -11.97 6.17 2.71
N ILE A 196 -13.04 5.51 3.17
CA ILE A 196 -14.22 6.16 3.76
C ILE A 196 -13.81 7.02 4.96
N PHE A 197 -12.97 6.48 5.85
CA PHE A 197 -12.49 7.22 7.01
C PHE A 197 -11.61 8.40 6.63
N ASP A 198 -10.63 8.22 5.73
CA ASP A 198 -9.70 9.28 5.31
C ASP A 198 -10.45 10.45 4.65
N VAL A 199 -11.42 10.16 3.78
CA VAL A 199 -12.29 11.18 3.16
C VAL A 199 -13.15 11.87 4.22
N THR A 200 -13.75 11.12 5.15
CA THR A 200 -14.57 11.68 6.22
C THR A 200 -13.77 12.61 7.12
N ARG A 201 -12.56 12.20 7.51
CA ARG A 201 -11.65 13.02 8.30
C ARG A 201 -11.29 14.32 7.55
N SER A 202 -10.84 14.19 6.31
CA SER A 202 -10.43 15.34 5.50
C SER A 202 -11.60 16.29 5.22
N TYR A 203 -12.81 15.76 5.02
CA TYR A 203 -14.02 16.56 4.88
C TYR A 203 -14.31 17.40 6.13
N TYR A 204 -14.22 16.83 7.34
CA TYR A 204 -14.46 17.60 8.56
C TYR A 204 -13.35 18.60 8.85
N VAL A 205 -12.10 18.30 8.50
CA VAL A 205 -10.99 19.27 8.58
C VAL A 205 -11.23 20.43 7.61
N TYR A 206 -11.62 20.14 6.36
CA TYR A 206 -11.98 21.18 5.40
C TYR A 206 -13.19 21.99 5.87
N SER A 207 -14.23 21.35 6.38
CA SER A 207 -15.41 22.07 6.89
C SER A 207 -15.06 22.99 8.06
N ALA A 208 -14.16 22.57 8.95
CA ALA A 208 -13.66 23.41 10.05
C ALA A 208 -12.89 24.61 9.52
N SER A 209 -12.03 24.43 8.51
CA SER A 209 -11.26 25.53 7.91
C SER A 209 -12.15 26.56 7.20
N VAL A 210 -13.24 26.14 6.57
CA VAL A 210 -14.26 27.04 5.98
C VAL A 210 -14.91 27.88 7.08
N VAL A 211 -15.27 27.27 8.20
CA VAL A 211 -15.86 27.97 9.36
C VAL A 211 -14.83 28.92 9.97
N ALA A 212 -13.58 28.49 10.16
CA ALA A 212 -12.50 29.31 10.68
C ALA A 212 -12.24 30.56 9.82
N ASN A 213 -12.25 30.43 8.49
CA ASN A 213 -12.13 31.57 7.58
C ASN A 213 -13.31 32.55 7.74
N ARG A 214 -14.54 32.05 7.90
CA ARG A 214 -15.71 32.92 8.18
C ARG A 214 -15.56 33.65 9.52
N ILE A 215 -15.11 32.96 10.58
CA ILE A 215 -14.86 33.57 11.89
C ILE A 215 -13.78 34.67 11.79
N ALA A 216 -12.69 34.45 11.03
CA ALA A 216 -11.66 35.46 10.80
C ALA A 216 -12.23 36.70 10.11
N GLN A 217 -13.10 36.53 9.10
CA GLN A 217 -13.78 37.64 8.43
C GLN A 217 -14.73 38.40 9.36
N GLU A 218 -15.47 37.71 10.24
CA GLU A 218 -16.31 38.33 11.25
C GLU A 218 -15.49 39.11 12.26
N THR A 219 -14.33 38.60 12.69
CA THR A 219 -13.41 39.27 13.59
C THR A 219 -12.81 40.55 12.96
N LEU A 220 -12.53 40.53 11.63
CA LEU A 220 -12.13 41.74 10.93
C LEU A 220 -13.22 42.81 10.98
N ARG A 221 -14.47 42.45 10.67
CA ARG A 221 -15.61 43.39 10.77
C ARG A 221 -15.76 43.97 12.18
N ASN A 222 -15.58 43.14 13.22
CA ASN A 222 -15.58 43.62 14.59
C ASN A 222 -14.44 44.61 14.86
N SER A 223 -13.24 44.30 14.41
CA SER A 223 -12.05 45.19 14.56
C SER A 223 -12.22 46.51 13.83
N GLU A 224 -12.80 46.49 12.62
CA GLU A 224 -13.14 47.71 11.87
C GLU A 224 -14.18 48.55 12.59
N ALA A 225 -15.18 47.96 13.20
CA ALA A 225 -16.20 48.66 14.00
C ALA A 225 -15.57 49.29 15.26
N VAL A 226 -14.61 48.61 15.90
CA VAL A 226 -13.84 49.18 17.04
C VAL A 226 -12.96 50.31 16.58
N ALA A 227 -12.29 50.19 15.44
CA ALA A 227 -11.43 51.27 14.88
C ALA A 227 -12.26 52.52 14.50
N ALA A 228 -13.44 52.31 13.93
CA ALA A 228 -14.36 53.43 13.64
C ALA A 228 -14.84 54.14 14.93
N ALA A 229 -15.18 53.38 15.99
CA ALA A 229 -15.53 53.94 17.29
C ALA A 229 -14.36 54.69 17.95
N ALA A 230 -13.13 54.17 17.83
CA ALA A 230 -11.91 54.84 18.35
C ALA A 230 -11.63 56.14 17.61
N GLN A 231 -11.83 56.18 16.29
CA GLN A 231 -11.68 57.39 15.52
C GLN A 231 -12.74 58.43 15.89
N ALA A 232 -14.01 58.05 16.02
CA ALA A 232 -15.07 58.95 16.45
C ALA A 232 -14.81 59.51 17.85
N ASN A 233 -14.38 58.71 18.81
CA ASN A 233 -14.00 59.21 20.16
C ASN A 233 -12.79 60.13 20.13
N PHE A 234 -11.84 59.93 19.22
CA PHE A 234 -10.69 60.82 19.00
C PHE A 234 -11.12 62.16 18.44
N ASP A 235 -11.98 62.16 17.43
CA ASP A 235 -12.49 63.38 16.81
C ASP A 235 -13.32 64.23 17.78
N GLU A 236 -13.95 63.58 18.76
CA GLU A 236 -14.65 64.25 19.87
C GLU A 236 -13.75 64.63 21.07
N GLY A 237 -12.42 64.35 20.97
CA GLY A 237 -11.46 64.61 22.05
C GLY A 237 -11.54 63.68 23.24
N ARG A 238 -12.24 62.54 23.13
CA ARG A 238 -12.43 61.56 24.19
C ARG A 238 -11.46 60.38 24.14
N ALA A 239 -10.67 60.25 23.04
CA ALA A 239 -9.67 59.22 22.87
C ALA A 239 -8.31 59.81 22.48
N THR A 240 -7.24 59.05 22.69
CA THR A 240 -5.87 59.43 22.38
C THR A 240 -5.42 58.90 21.01
N THR A 241 -4.34 59.44 20.43
CA THR A 241 -3.68 58.89 19.23
C THR A 241 -3.20 57.47 19.44
N VAL A 242 -2.85 57.08 20.68
CA VAL A 242 -2.44 55.72 21.03
C VAL A 242 -3.62 54.73 20.86
N GLU A 243 -4.82 55.11 21.30
CA GLU A 243 -6.02 54.28 21.17
C GLU A 243 -6.41 54.07 19.70
N THR A 244 -6.36 55.08 18.86
CA THR A 244 -6.62 54.95 17.43
C THR A 244 -5.55 54.07 16.74
N ALA A 245 -4.26 54.21 17.16
CA ALA A 245 -3.19 53.38 16.65
C ALA A 245 -3.36 51.89 17.04
N LEU A 246 -3.74 51.60 18.31
CA LEU A 246 -4.05 50.22 18.79
C LEU A 246 -5.23 49.62 18.07
N ALA A 247 -6.29 50.39 17.80
CA ALA A 247 -7.43 49.91 17.03
C ALA A 247 -7.06 49.58 15.58
N ARG A 248 -6.27 50.39 14.91
CA ARG A 248 -5.75 50.14 13.54
C ARG A 248 -4.80 48.92 13.52
N GLN A 249 -3.95 48.76 14.54
CA GLN A 249 -3.11 47.59 14.70
C GLN A 249 -3.97 46.30 14.76
N GLN A 250 -5.07 46.30 15.50
CA GLN A 250 -5.99 45.16 15.60
C GLN A 250 -6.65 44.84 14.25
N VAL A 251 -7.01 45.84 13.43
CA VAL A 251 -7.50 45.62 12.06
C VAL A 251 -6.43 44.91 11.22
N ALA A 252 -5.20 45.42 11.19
CA ALA A 252 -4.11 44.80 10.43
C ALA A 252 -3.82 43.34 10.88
N GLN A 253 -3.90 43.07 12.20
CA GLN A 253 -3.78 41.71 12.72
C GLN A 253 -4.91 40.80 12.23
N SER A 254 -6.15 41.33 12.17
CA SER A 254 -7.31 40.56 11.68
C SER A 254 -7.23 40.29 10.18
N GLU A 255 -6.72 41.21 9.38
CA GLU A 255 -6.41 40.99 7.95
C GLU A 255 -5.37 39.87 7.77
N LEU A 256 -4.28 39.88 8.54
CA LEU A 256 -3.28 38.79 8.50
C LEU A 256 -3.88 37.44 8.88
N ARG A 257 -4.81 37.39 9.84
CA ARG A 257 -5.52 36.17 10.24
C ARG A 257 -6.37 35.62 9.08
N ILE A 258 -7.05 36.49 8.30
CA ILE A 258 -7.82 36.06 7.12
C ILE A 258 -6.89 35.39 6.09
N VAL A 259 -5.74 36.00 5.78
CA VAL A 259 -4.78 35.43 4.81
C VAL A 259 -4.34 34.04 5.25
N ARG A 260 -4.05 33.85 6.55
CA ARG A 260 -3.67 32.55 7.12
C ARG A 260 -4.83 31.55 7.05
N ALA A 261 -6.04 31.95 7.41
CA ALA A 261 -7.21 31.10 7.36
C ALA A 261 -7.55 30.67 5.92
N GLN A 262 -7.38 31.53 4.93
CA GLN A 262 -7.54 31.21 3.52
C GLN A 262 -6.50 30.19 3.05
N GLY A 263 -5.23 30.34 3.44
CA GLY A 263 -4.18 29.37 3.16
C GLY A 263 -4.52 28.00 3.76
N GLN A 264 -4.89 27.92 5.03
CA GLN A 264 -5.29 26.69 5.70
C GLN A 264 -6.51 26.05 5.04
N GLN A 265 -7.49 26.83 4.57
CA GLN A 265 -8.64 26.32 3.84
C GLN A 265 -8.23 25.70 2.50
N GLN A 266 -7.29 26.31 1.77
CA GLN A 266 -6.77 25.75 0.52
C GLN A 266 -6.00 24.46 0.76
N ASP A 267 -5.14 24.40 1.79
CA ASP A 267 -4.40 23.19 2.15
C ASP A 267 -5.35 22.04 2.55
N ALA A 268 -6.38 22.34 3.35
CA ALA A 268 -7.40 21.35 3.73
C ALA A 268 -8.23 20.86 2.52
N TYR A 269 -8.49 21.74 1.55
CA TYR A 269 -9.12 21.36 0.29
C TYR A 269 -8.25 20.39 -0.51
N GLN A 270 -6.96 20.69 -0.65
CA GLN A 270 -6.02 19.79 -1.33
C GLN A 270 -5.88 18.44 -0.61
N ALA A 271 -5.85 18.43 0.72
CA ALA A 271 -5.83 17.20 1.51
C ALA A 271 -7.10 16.35 1.29
N LEU A 272 -8.26 16.97 1.10
CA LEU A 272 -9.51 16.26 0.78
C LEU A 272 -9.46 15.66 -0.64
N LEU A 273 -9.00 16.40 -1.65
CA LEU A 273 -8.82 15.85 -3.01
C LEU A 273 -7.84 14.68 -3.02
N ALA A 274 -6.74 14.79 -2.27
CA ALA A 274 -5.77 13.71 -2.11
C ALA A 274 -6.38 12.46 -1.45
N ALA A 275 -7.19 12.63 -0.39
CA ALA A 275 -7.91 11.53 0.26
C ALA A 275 -8.92 10.85 -0.68
N MET A 276 -9.51 11.61 -1.59
CA MET A 276 -10.40 11.07 -2.63
C MET A 276 -9.63 10.36 -3.75
N GLY A 277 -8.34 10.60 -3.91
CA GLY A 277 -7.52 10.06 -5.01
C GLY A 277 -7.85 10.69 -6.37
N VAL A 278 -8.19 11.98 -6.38
CA VAL A 278 -8.50 12.75 -7.59
C VAL A 278 -7.43 13.81 -7.87
N ASN A 279 -7.49 14.39 -9.07
CA ASN A 279 -6.51 15.38 -9.52
C ASN A 279 -6.51 16.62 -8.62
N ALA A 280 -5.31 17.07 -8.20
CA ALA A 280 -5.12 18.25 -7.35
C ALA A 280 -5.59 19.57 -7.99
N MET A 281 -5.69 19.64 -9.33
CA MET A 281 -6.20 20.82 -10.06
C MET A 281 -7.72 20.86 -10.16
N LEU A 282 -8.40 19.80 -9.70
CA LEU A 282 -9.87 19.72 -9.75
C LEU A 282 -10.50 20.80 -8.85
N LYS A 283 -11.49 21.51 -9.38
CA LYS A 283 -12.28 22.50 -8.65
C LYS A 283 -13.70 22.04 -8.52
N ILE A 284 -14.12 21.62 -7.34
CA ILE A 284 -15.48 21.20 -7.01
C ILE A 284 -16.04 22.04 -5.87
N LYS A 285 -17.37 22.19 -5.85
CA LYS A 285 -18.07 22.85 -4.76
C LYS A 285 -18.43 21.81 -3.70
N ILE A 286 -17.99 22.04 -2.47
CA ILE A 286 -18.22 21.13 -1.35
C ILE A 286 -19.20 21.78 -0.38
N ASP A 287 -20.16 21.01 0.09
CA ASP A 287 -21.04 21.41 1.19
C ASP A 287 -20.31 21.17 2.52
N GLY A 288 -19.50 22.15 2.90
CA GLY A 288 -18.67 22.09 4.12
C GLY A 288 -19.50 22.41 5.36
N SER A 289 -20.33 21.47 5.80
CA SER A 289 -21.15 21.65 6.99
C SER A 289 -20.61 20.86 8.17
N LEU A 290 -20.48 21.54 9.32
CA LEU A 290 -20.25 20.93 10.64
C LEU A 290 -21.58 20.71 11.41
N GLU A 291 -22.71 21.00 10.76
CA GLU A 291 -24.05 20.88 11.37
C GLU A 291 -24.46 19.41 11.52
N GLY A 292 -25.36 19.15 12.44
CA GLY A 292 -25.86 17.82 12.79
C GLY A 292 -25.67 17.54 14.29
N ARG A 293 -26.51 16.69 14.84
CA ARG A 293 -26.45 16.31 16.26
C ARG A 293 -25.20 15.47 16.53
N LEU A 294 -24.47 15.83 17.57
CA LEU A 294 -23.47 14.97 18.21
C LEU A 294 -24.17 14.17 19.31
N PRO A 295 -23.73 12.93 19.60
CA PRO A 295 -24.23 12.20 20.75
C PRO A 295 -23.98 13.02 22.04
N ALA A 296 -24.97 13.05 22.93
CA ALA A 296 -24.84 13.82 24.16
C ALA A 296 -23.86 13.18 25.15
N ASP A 297 -23.82 11.86 25.16
CA ASP A 297 -22.91 11.06 25.99
C ASP A 297 -22.57 9.75 25.27
N LEU A 298 -21.50 9.10 25.69
CA LEU A 298 -21.07 7.81 25.20
C LEU A 298 -21.21 6.78 26.33
N ASP A 299 -21.88 5.68 26.02
CA ASP A 299 -21.90 4.53 26.91
C ASP A 299 -20.47 4.05 27.22
N ARG A 300 -20.27 3.56 28.43
CA ARG A 300 -18.97 3.01 28.82
C ARG A 300 -18.66 1.78 27.96
N MET A 301 -17.45 1.76 27.43
CA MET A 301 -16.94 0.59 26.74
C MET A 301 -16.88 -0.59 27.73
N THR A 302 -17.70 -1.60 27.50
CA THR A 302 -17.69 -2.85 28.28
C THR A 302 -16.85 -3.91 27.57
N GLN A 303 -16.45 -4.95 28.32
CA GLN A 303 -15.66 -6.03 27.72
C GLN A 303 -16.41 -6.70 26.56
N SER A 304 -17.72 -6.92 26.70
CA SER A 304 -18.54 -7.53 25.64
C SER A 304 -18.63 -6.69 24.37
N VAL A 305 -18.63 -5.36 24.48
CA VAL A 305 -18.60 -4.45 23.32
C VAL A 305 -17.23 -4.48 22.66
N LEU A 306 -16.16 -4.53 23.45
CA LEU A 306 -14.79 -4.66 22.95
C LEU A 306 -14.60 -5.98 22.20
N ASP A 307 -15.04 -7.10 22.78
CA ASP A 307 -14.92 -8.42 22.15
C ASP A 307 -15.71 -8.49 20.84
N ALA A 308 -16.91 -7.93 20.82
CA ALA A 308 -17.72 -7.82 19.59
C ALA A 308 -17.07 -6.93 18.53
N ALA A 309 -16.38 -5.87 18.93
CA ALA A 309 -15.63 -5.00 18.02
C ALA A 309 -14.41 -5.73 17.45
N LEU A 310 -13.62 -6.39 18.31
CA LEU A 310 -12.44 -7.15 17.88
C LEU A 310 -12.78 -8.24 16.86
N SER A 311 -13.89 -8.94 17.04
CA SER A 311 -14.34 -10.01 16.14
C SER A 311 -14.75 -9.54 14.74
N ARG A 312 -14.92 -8.23 14.54
CA ARG A 312 -15.31 -7.61 13.25
C ARG A 312 -14.17 -6.87 12.57
N ARG A 313 -13.03 -6.73 13.25
CA ARG A 313 -11.89 -5.99 12.71
C ARG A 313 -11.22 -6.78 11.58
N PRO A 314 -11.03 -6.15 10.41
CA PRO A 314 -10.42 -6.83 9.27
C PRO A 314 -8.98 -7.29 9.52
N ASP A 315 -8.18 -6.53 10.26
CA ASP A 315 -6.78 -6.86 10.61
C ASP A 315 -6.70 -8.10 11.53
N VAL A 316 -7.60 -8.21 12.50
CA VAL A 316 -7.71 -9.40 13.38
C VAL A 316 -8.13 -10.61 12.57
N ILE A 317 -9.15 -10.47 11.70
CA ILE A 317 -9.64 -11.56 10.84
C ILE A 317 -8.55 -12.01 9.86
N ALA A 318 -7.83 -11.09 9.23
CA ALA A 318 -6.74 -11.41 8.32
C ALA A 318 -5.58 -12.13 9.04
N SER A 319 -5.21 -11.68 10.24
CA SER A 319 -4.18 -12.36 11.06
C SER A 319 -4.61 -13.76 11.49
N PHE A 320 -5.89 -13.96 11.81
CA PHE A 320 -6.43 -15.29 12.10
C PHE A 320 -6.36 -16.20 10.87
N ALA A 321 -6.70 -15.71 9.69
CA ALA A 321 -6.57 -16.46 8.43
C ALA A 321 -5.10 -16.82 8.14
N ALA A 322 -4.15 -15.93 8.40
CA ALA A 322 -2.72 -16.21 8.28
C ALA A 322 -2.25 -17.32 9.23
N LEU A 323 -2.80 -17.38 10.46
CA LEU A 323 -2.57 -18.49 11.39
C LEU A 323 -3.13 -19.80 10.82
N GLN A 324 -4.32 -19.81 10.23
CA GLN A 324 -4.89 -21.02 9.61
C GLN A 324 -4.05 -21.47 8.41
N ALA A 325 -3.60 -20.54 7.56
CA ALA A 325 -2.69 -20.83 6.46
C ALA A 325 -1.38 -21.50 6.95
N SER A 326 -0.82 -21.00 8.06
CA SER A 326 0.38 -21.59 8.66
C SER A 326 0.13 -23.01 9.19
N ARG A 327 -1.06 -23.29 9.75
CA ARG A 327 -1.45 -24.63 10.21
C ARG A 327 -1.58 -25.61 9.05
N ALA A 328 -2.18 -25.18 7.95
CA ALA A 328 -2.25 -25.97 6.71
C ALA A 328 -0.82 -26.23 6.16
N GLY A 329 0.08 -25.27 6.29
CA GLY A 329 1.50 -25.44 5.95
C GLY A 329 2.21 -26.54 6.77
N VAL A 330 1.84 -26.74 8.04
CA VAL A 330 2.34 -27.87 8.85
C VAL A 330 1.83 -29.19 8.28
N GLN A 331 0.53 -29.27 7.95
CA GLN A 331 -0.05 -30.50 7.35
C GLN A 331 0.64 -30.84 6.01
N ALA A 332 0.93 -29.81 5.19
CA ALA A 332 1.67 -30.02 3.95
C ALA A 332 3.10 -30.55 4.21
N ALA A 333 3.79 -30.06 5.23
CA ALA A 333 5.14 -30.51 5.60
C ALA A 333 5.13 -31.92 6.21
N GLU A 334 4.07 -32.31 6.94
CA GLU A 334 3.87 -33.69 7.44
C GLU A 334 3.66 -34.65 6.28
N ALA A 335 2.87 -34.28 5.27
CA ALA A 335 2.63 -35.11 4.09
C ALA A 335 3.89 -35.32 3.22
N GLU A 336 4.93 -34.50 3.36
CA GLU A 336 6.22 -34.68 2.66
C GLU A 336 6.96 -35.99 3.07
N PHE A 337 6.65 -36.54 4.22
CA PHE A 337 7.21 -37.83 4.66
C PHE A 337 6.53 -39.05 4.04
N LEU A 338 5.39 -38.84 3.39
CA LEU A 338 4.57 -39.91 2.86
C LEU A 338 4.90 -40.22 1.39
N PRO A 339 4.53 -41.44 0.88
CA PRO A 339 4.78 -41.79 -0.50
C PRO A 339 4.07 -40.84 -1.48
N LYS A 340 4.65 -40.66 -2.68
CA LYS A 340 4.02 -39.95 -3.80
C LYS A 340 3.80 -40.88 -4.97
N ILE A 341 2.59 -40.95 -5.50
CA ILE A 341 2.23 -41.78 -6.63
C ILE A 341 2.08 -40.87 -7.85
N PHE A 342 2.79 -41.21 -8.91
CA PHE A 342 2.77 -40.44 -10.16
C PHE A 342 2.52 -41.32 -11.37
N VAL A 343 1.99 -40.72 -12.40
CA VAL A 343 1.84 -41.29 -13.73
C VAL A 343 2.64 -40.43 -14.70
N ALA A 344 3.43 -41.09 -15.54
CA ALA A 344 4.12 -40.45 -16.63
C ALA A 344 3.80 -41.20 -17.95
N ALA A 345 3.58 -40.44 -19.01
CA ALA A 345 3.45 -40.98 -20.35
C ALA A 345 4.30 -40.21 -21.32
N THR A 346 4.92 -40.89 -22.27
CA THR A 346 5.76 -40.25 -23.30
C THR A 346 5.41 -40.86 -24.65
N LEU A 347 5.19 -39.96 -25.63
CA LEU A 347 5.14 -40.28 -27.05
C LEU A 347 6.36 -39.58 -27.70
N ALA A 348 7.24 -40.34 -28.27
CA ALA A 348 8.43 -39.81 -28.95
C ALA A 348 8.57 -40.39 -30.34
N SER A 349 9.07 -39.59 -31.27
CA SER A 349 9.47 -40.04 -32.60
C SER A 349 10.89 -39.55 -32.82
N THR A 350 11.80 -40.46 -33.10
CA THR A 350 13.22 -40.14 -33.35
C THR A 350 13.51 -40.34 -34.82
N SER A 351 14.14 -39.37 -35.42
CA SER A 351 14.71 -39.48 -36.75
C SER A 351 16.22 -39.24 -36.61
N ASP A 352 17.00 -40.28 -36.69
CA ASP A 352 18.45 -40.28 -36.56
C ASP A 352 19.15 -40.91 -37.77
N SER A 353 20.31 -40.42 -38.09
CA SER A 353 21.28 -41.07 -38.96
C SER A 353 22.40 -41.61 -38.08
N PHE A 354 22.75 -42.86 -38.34
CA PHE A 354 23.74 -43.58 -37.58
C PHE A 354 24.96 -43.86 -38.45
N ASP A 355 26.07 -43.18 -38.17
CA ASP A 355 27.31 -43.32 -38.93
C ASP A 355 28.32 -44.16 -38.09
N VAL A 356 28.80 -45.24 -38.68
CA VAL A 356 29.78 -46.13 -38.05
C VAL A 356 30.99 -46.23 -38.95
N GLY A 357 32.02 -45.48 -38.70
CA GLY A 357 33.26 -45.46 -39.45
C GLY A 357 33.05 -45.11 -40.93
N ASN A 358 33.44 -45.97 -41.88
CA ASN A 358 33.33 -45.73 -43.32
C ASN A 358 32.08 -46.41 -43.96
N LEU A 359 31.09 -46.85 -43.19
CA LEU A 359 29.87 -47.45 -43.72
C LEU A 359 28.82 -46.35 -44.02
N PRO A 360 28.01 -46.50 -45.11
CA PRO A 360 26.93 -45.57 -45.37
C PRO A 360 25.96 -45.50 -44.23
N ALA A 361 25.64 -44.31 -43.73
CA ALA A 361 24.74 -44.07 -42.61
C ALA A 361 23.29 -44.45 -42.98
N PRO A 362 22.70 -45.50 -42.42
CA PRO A 362 21.27 -45.74 -42.58
C PRO A 362 20.53 -44.72 -41.71
N GLY A 363 19.57 -44.01 -42.31
CA GLY A 363 18.60 -43.22 -41.57
C GLY A 363 17.66 -44.18 -40.82
N ASN A 364 17.46 -43.94 -39.52
CA ASN A 364 16.56 -44.69 -38.68
C ASN A 364 15.39 -43.81 -38.25
N GLN A 365 14.19 -44.30 -38.35
CA GLN A 365 12.98 -43.70 -37.79
C GLN A 365 12.37 -44.62 -36.79
N ALA A 366 12.32 -44.23 -35.54
CA ALA A 366 11.70 -44.96 -34.47
C ALA A 366 10.62 -44.13 -33.77
N SER A 367 9.47 -44.73 -33.50
CA SER A 367 8.43 -44.12 -32.66
C SER A 367 8.13 -45.00 -31.50
N GLY A 368 7.95 -44.40 -30.35
CA GLY A 368 7.65 -45.15 -29.09
C GLY A 368 6.61 -44.44 -28.27
N VAL A 369 5.76 -45.23 -27.62
CA VAL A 369 4.80 -44.80 -26.59
C VAL A 369 5.14 -45.55 -25.32
N GLY A 370 5.30 -44.80 -24.24
CA GLY A 370 5.53 -45.37 -22.92
C GLY A 370 4.54 -44.80 -21.90
N VAL A 371 4.00 -45.64 -21.04
CA VAL A 371 3.21 -45.26 -19.86
C VAL A 371 3.86 -45.88 -18.63
N LEU A 372 4.11 -45.09 -17.63
CA LEU A 372 4.74 -45.48 -16.39
C LEU A 372 3.89 -45.03 -15.20
N VAL A 373 3.66 -45.92 -14.27
CA VAL A 373 3.09 -45.62 -12.95
C VAL A 373 4.19 -45.90 -11.94
N GLY A 374 4.48 -44.92 -11.09
CA GLY A 374 5.56 -45.03 -10.11
C GLY A 374 5.12 -44.53 -8.73
N ALA A 375 5.83 -44.98 -7.71
CA ALA A 375 5.72 -44.47 -6.35
C ALA A 375 7.12 -44.10 -5.85
N THR A 376 7.23 -42.94 -5.25
CA THR A 376 8.49 -42.46 -4.64
C THR A 376 8.29 -42.30 -3.14
N VAL A 377 9.13 -42.95 -2.35
CA VAL A 377 9.19 -42.76 -0.89
C VAL A 377 10.56 -42.26 -0.52
N PRO A 378 10.65 -41.05 0.06
CA PRO A 378 11.91 -40.56 0.50
C PRO A 378 12.37 -41.23 1.82
N LEU A 379 13.42 -42.01 1.77
CA LEU A 379 13.93 -42.78 2.93
C LEU A 379 14.94 -42.00 3.79
N TYR A 380 15.81 -41.22 3.14
CA TYR A 380 16.85 -40.46 3.82
C TYR A 380 17.18 -39.14 3.04
N ASP A 381 17.23 -38.04 3.74
CA ASP A 381 17.49 -36.71 3.18
C ASP A 381 18.37 -35.81 4.10
N ALA A 382 19.16 -36.46 4.94
CA ALA A 382 20.01 -35.76 5.94
C ALA A 382 19.23 -34.83 6.90
N GLY A 383 17.93 -35.08 7.11
CA GLY A 383 17.08 -34.31 8.02
C GLY A 383 16.42 -33.07 7.41
N LEU A 384 16.46 -32.91 6.09
CA LEU A 384 15.85 -31.76 5.40
C LEU A 384 14.36 -31.61 5.73
N ARG A 385 13.56 -32.68 5.56
CA ARG A 385 12.11 -32.64 5.84
C ARG A 385 11.81 -32.45 7.32
N ALA A 386 12.61 -33.03 8.22
CA ALA A 386 12.45 -32.80 9.65
C ALA A 386 12.72 -31.32 10.01
N ALA A 387 13.69 -30.69 9.37
CA ALA A 387 13.93 -29.25 9.53
C ALA A 387 12.80 -28.39 8.92
N GLN A 388 12.26 -28.77 7.76
CA GLN A 388 11.12 -28.11 7.14
C GLN A 388 9.85 -28.19 8.02
N LEU A 389 9.55 -29.36 8.59
CA LEU A 389 8.45 -29.51 9.53
C LEU A 389 8.62 -28.65 10.77
N LYS A 390 9.82 -28.62 11.40
CA LYS A 390 10.11 -27.75 12.53
C LYS A 390 9.99 -26.26 12.16
N LYS A 391 10.42 -25.88 10.96
CA LYS A 391 10.23 -24.52 10.44
C LYS A 391 8.75 -24.17 10.31
N ALA A 392 7.93 -25.06 9.76
CA ALA A 392 6.49 -24.86 9.64
C ALA A 392 5.82 -24.75 11.02
N GLN A 393 6.18 -25.60 11.98
CA GLN A 393 5.68 -25.52 13.36
C GLN A 393 6.07 -24.19 14.04
N SER A 394 7.29 -23.71 13.82
CA SER A 394 7.73 -22.40 14.32
C SER A 394 6.98 -21.25 13.67
N ALA A 395 6.61 -21.38 12.39
CA ALA A 395 5.78 -20.39 11.69
C ALA A 395 4.36 -20.31 12.30
N VAL A 396 3.77 -21.43 12.71
CA VAL A 396 2.49 -21.44 13.46
C VAL A 396 2.63 -20.69 14.78
N GLY A 397 3.71 -20.95 15.55
CA GLY A 397 3.98 -20.21 16.79
C GLY A 397 4.10 -18.71 16.56
N ALA A 398 4.87 -18.29 15.54
CA ALA A 398 5.03 -16.88 15.18
C ALA A 398 3.70 -16.25 14.74
N ALA A 399 2.89 -16.94 13.93
CA ALA A 399 1.59 -16.44 13.49
C ALA A 399 0.58 -16.33 14.66
N ALA A 400 0.63 -17.22 15.65
CA ALA A 400 -0.19 -17.14 16.85
C ALA A 400 0.15 -15.92 17.72
N GLU A 401 1.45 -15.63 17.92
CA GLU A 401 1.87 -14.43 18.66
C GLU A 401 1.59 -13.14 17.87
N THR A 402 1.71 -13.17 16.54
CA THR A 402 1.30 -12.03 15.70
C THR A 402 -0.21 -11.75 15.85
N LEU A 403 -1.07 -12.77 15.81
CA LEU A 403 -2.50 -12.61 16.05
C LEU A 403 -2.76 -12.00 17.43
N ARG A 404 -2.09 -12.50 18.46
CA ARG A 404 -2.22 -11.97 19.83
C ARG A 404 -1.81 -10.51 19.91
N GLN A 405 -0.69 -10.13 19.27
CA GLN A 405 -0.25 -8.75 19.22
C GLN A 405 -1.28 -7.85 18.53
N VAL A 406 -1.77 -8.24 17.34
CA VAL A 406 -2.80 -7.50 16.60
C VAL A 406 -4.07 -7.31 17.45
N GLN A 407 -4.48 -8.34 18.22
CA GLN A 407 -5.63 -8.24 19.13
C GLN A 407 -5.40 -7.22 20.24
N LEU A 408 -4.21 -7.20 20.85
CA LEU A 408 -3.87 -6.24 21.92
C LEU A 408 -3.78 -4.81 21.38
N ASP A 409 -3.16 -4.62 20.23
CA ASP A 409 -3.05 -3.31 19.56
C ASP A 409 -4.44 -2.80 19.19
N ALA A 410 -5.27 -3.65 18.60
CA ALA A 410 -6.65 -3.35 18.23
C ALA A 410 -7.51 -2.97 19.45
N ALA A 411 -7.38 -3.68 20.55
CA ALA A 411 -8.08 -3.36 21.80
C ALA A 411 -7.65 -1.99 22.34
N THR A 412 -6.35 -1.72 22.33
CA THR A 412 -5.78 -0.43 22.75
C THR A 412 -6.26 0.71 21.87
N GLU A 413 -6.24 0.56 20.55
CA GLU A 413 -6.74 1.55 19.59
C GLU A 413 -8.21 1.89 19.82
N ILE A 414 -9.07 0.88 20.03
CA ILE A 414 -10.49 1.08 20.30
C ILE A 414 -10.69 1.88 21.61
N MET A 415 -9.93 1.54 22.65
CA MET A 415 -10.01 2.25 23.93
C MET A 415 -9.54 3.69 23.83
N VAL A 416 -8.44 3.94 23.11
CA VAL A 416 -7.92 5.29 22.85
C VAL A 416 -8.94 6.10 22.02
N ALA A 417 -9.54 5.53 20.99
CA ALA A 417 -10.55 6.19 20.18
C ALA A 417 -11.83 6.51 20.98
N SER A 418 -12.27 5.60 21.86
CA SER A 418 -13.39 5.84 22.77
C SER A 418 -13.11 7.00 23.72
N ASN A 419 -11.91 7.05 24.30
CA ASN A 419 -11.49 8.16 25.16
C ASN A 419 -11.39 9.48 24.40
N ALA A 420 -10.85 9.46 23.19
CA ALA A 420 -10.75 10.64 22.33
C ALA A 420 -12.13 11.21 21.99
N LEU A 421 -13.10 10.35 21.67
CA LEU A 421 -14.47 10.79 21.41
C LEU A 421 -15.11 11.41 22.65
N ARG A 422 -14.97 10.77 23.81
CA ARG A 422 -15.50 11.31 25.08
C ARG A 422 -14.90 12.68 25.41
N THR A 423 -13.60 12.81 25.26
CA THR A 423 -12.88 14.08 25.47
C THR A 423 -13.35 15.16 24.48
N ALA A 424 -13.50 14.83 23.22
CA ALA A 424 -13.94 15.76 22.18
C ALA A 424 -15.40 16.24 22.42
N LEU A 425 -16.28 15.34 22.87
CA LEU A 425 -17.66 15.71 23.22
C LEU A 425 -17.69 16.66 24.44
N ALA A 426 -16.91 16.38 25.48
CA ALA A 426 -16.77 17.23 26.63
C ALA A 426 -16.18 18.61 26.28
N ALA A 427 -15.14 18.63 25.43
CA ALA A 427 -14.52 19.86 24.92
C ALA A 427 -15.53 20.69 24.10
N ASN A 428 -16.32 20.06 23.23
CA ASN A 428 -17.35 20.76 22.45
C ASN A 428 -18.42 21.41 23.36
N LYS A 429 -18.83 20.73 24.43
CA LYS A 429 -19.76 21.29 25.41
C LYS A 429 -19.17 22.48 26.14
N ALA A 430 -17.94 22.36 26.64
CA ALA A 430 -17.24 23.43 27.35
C ALA A 430 -16.98 24.65 26.43
N ALA A 431 -16.55 24.41 25.19
CA ALA A 431 -16.32 25.47 24.20
C ALA A 431 -17.62 26.21 23.84
N GLY A 432 -18.76 25.51 23.82
CA GLY A 432 -20.06 26.16 23.62
C GLY A 432 -20.40 27.19 24.72
N VAL A 433 -20.13 26.87 25.98
CA VAL A 433 -20.29 27.81 27.09
C VAL A 433 -19.30 28.97 27.00
N LEU A 434 -18.04 28.67 26.60
CA LEU A 434 -17.00 29.67 26.42
C LEU A 434 -17.40 30.69 25.33
N VAL A 435 -17.96 30.27 24.21
CA VAL A 435 -18.44 31.16 23.15
C VAL A 435 -19.53 32.09 23.69
N GLN A 436 -20.55 31.53 24.35
CA GLN A 436 -21.66 32.33 24.86
C GLN A 436 -21.19 33.41 25.86
N THR A 437 -20.26 33.06 26.78
CA THR A 437 -19.71 34.01 27.74
C THR A 437 -18.82 35.05 27.11
N SER A 438 -18.00 34.66 26.11
CA SER A 438 -17.11 35.58 25.35
C SER A 438 -17.92 36.55 24.48
N GLU A 439 -19.03 36.10 23.87
CA GLU A 439 -19.95 36.99 23.14
C GLU A 439 -20.53 38.07 24.05
N THR A 440 -21.06 37.65 25.20
CA THR A 440 -21.58 38.59 26.20
C THR A 440 -20.53 39.61 26.68
N ALA A 441 -19.30 39.15 26.91
CA ALA A 441 -18.19 40.00 27.34
C ALA A 441 -17.79 41.00 26.28
N PHE A 442 -17.68 40.56 24.99
CA PHE A 442 -17.34 41.45 23.89
C PHE A 442 -18.44 42.50 23.64
N ASP A 443 -19.72 42.10 23.62
CA ASP A 443 -20.82 43.02 23.39
C ASP A 443 -20.89 44.08 24.50
N ALA A 444 -20.70 43.71 25.74
CA ALA A 444 -20.67 44.64 26.90
C ALA A 444 -19.45 45.58 26.83
N ALA A 445 -18.28 45.07 26.48
CA ALA A 445 -17.05 45.90 26.32
C ALA A 445 -17.20 46.91 25.17
N LEU A 446 -17.72 46.48 24.04
CA LEU A 446 -17.95 47.35 22.89
C LEU A 446 -18.98 48.45 23.19
N ALA A 447 -20.08 48.08 23.85
CA ALA A 447 -21.10 49.07 24.27
C ALA A 447 -20.54 50.07 25.27
N SER A 448 -19.78 49.65 26.28
CA SER A 448 -19.11 50.52 27.25
C SER A 448 -18.10 51.46 26.55
N TYR A 449 -17.31 50.98 25.63
CA TYR A 449 -16.34 51.76 24.89
C TYR A 449 -16.99 52.84 24.02
N LYS A 450 -18.07 52.50 23.29
CA LYS A 450 -18.85 53.46 22.50
C LYS A 450 -19.42 54.63 23.34
N ASN A 451 -19.76 54.32 24.57
CA ASN A 451 -20.28 55.33 25.53
C ASN A 451 -19.18 56.06 26.33
N GLY A 452 -17.89 55.84 26.05
CA GLY A 452 -16.78 56.46 26.73
C GLY A 452 -16.52 55.92 28.17
N LEU A 453 -17.08 54.78 28.54
CA LEU A 453 -16.95 54.18 29.87
C LEU A 453 -15.91 53.03 29.91
N GLY A 454 -15.28 52.71 28.80
CA GLY A 454 -14.29 51.63 28.66
C GLY A 454 -13.06 52.05 27.88
N THR A 455 -12.08 51.11 27.72
CA THR A 455 -10.87 51.37 26.95
C THR A 455 -10.83 50.45 25.70
N VAL A 456 -10.16 50.90 24.64
CA VAL A 456 -9.95 50.12 23.41
C VAL A 456 -9.23 48.81 23.69
N THR A 457 -8.36 48.77 24.70
CA THR A 457 -7.63 47.55 25.11
C THR A 457 -8.57 46.47 25.54
N VAL A 458 -9.54 46.75 26.41
CA VAL A 458 -10.52 45.79 26.87
C VAL A 458 -11.41 45.24 25.73
N VAL A 459 -11.80 46.12 24.79
CA VAL A 459 -12.57 45.69 23.61
C VAL A 459 -11.75 44.78 22.70
N ASN A 460 -10.48 45.09 22.47
CA ASN A 460 -9.58 44.27 21.66
C ASN A 460 -9.31 42.91 22.33
N GLU A 461 -9.10 42.87 23.66
CA GLU A 461 -8.93 41.63 24.43
C GLU A 461 -10.17 40.74 24.35
N THR A 462 -11.35 41.29 24.55
CA THR A 462 -12.63 40.55 24.49
C THR A 462 -12.95 40.10 23.06
N ASN A 463 -12.63 40.89 22.02
CA ASN A 463 -12.75 40.47 20.62
C ASN A 463 -11.81 39.29 20.28
N ASN A 464 -10.57 39.32 20.76
CA ASN A 464 -9.64 38.20 20.60
C ASN A 464 -10.11 36.96 21.39
N ALA A 465 -10.58 37.11 22.62
CA ALA A 465 -11.14 36.02 23.40
C ALA A 465 -12.37 35.36 22.73
N LEU A 466 -13.25 36.18 22.11
CA LEU A 466 -14.38 35.68 21.32
C LEU A 466 -13.92 34.91 20.06
N LEU A 467 -12.92 35.42 19.33
CA LEU A 467 -12.32 34.70 18.22
C LEU A 467 -11.80 33.34 18.65
N ASP A 468 -10.97 33.31 19.71
CA ASP A 468 -10.36 32.08 20.22
C ASP A 468 -11.43 31.08 20.71
N ALA A 469 -12.49 31.56 21.38
CA ALA A 469 -13.61 30.73 21.81
C ALA A 469 -14.36 30.08 20.61
N ARG A 470 -14.64 30.84 19.55
CA ARG A 470 -15.34 30.35 18.36
C ARG A 470 -14.47 29.36 17.56
N LEU A 471 -13.17 29.60 17.46
CA LEU A 471 -12.22 28.66 16.86
C LEU A 471 -12.16 27.36 17.68
N ALA A 472 -12.00 27.47 19.01
CA ALA A 472 -11.99 26.31 19.91
C ALA A 472 -13.27 25.47 19.80
N GLN A 473 -14.45 26.10 19.69
CA GLN A 473 -15.71 25.39 19.48
C GLN A 473 -15.75 24.67 18.12
N THR A 474 -15.27 25.34 17.05
CA THR A 474 -15.21 24.78 15.70
C THR A 474 -14.31 23.55 15.67
N ASP A 475 -13.12 23.66 16.27
CA ASP A 475 -12.13 22.57 16.35
C ASP A 475 -12.65 21.42 17.21
N ALA A 476 -13.24 21.69 18.35
CA ALA A 476 -13.81 20.64 19.22
C ALA A 476 -14.97 19.91 18.54
N ARG A 477 -15.81 20.62 17.76
CA ARG A 477 -16.91 20.02 17.00
C ARG A 477 -16.40 19.14 15.85
N ALA A 478 -15.39 19.60 15.11
CA ALA A 478 -14.75 18.80 14.07
C ALA A 478 -14.05 17.57 14.67
N ALA A 479 -13.32 17.75 15.77
CA ALA A 479 -12.65 16.66 16.49
C ALA A 479 -13.64 15.60 16.98
N ALA A 480 -14.80 16.00 17.51
CA ALA A 480 -15.84 15.05 17.94
C ALA A 480 -16.39 14.22 16.77
N ARG A 481 -16.60 14.83 15.60
CA ARG A 481 -17.04 14.11 14.38
C ARG A 481 -15.99 13.17 13.85
N ILE A 482 -14.73 13.61 13.80
CA ILE A 482 -13.61 12.78 13.40
C ILE A 482 -13.41 11.61 14.35
N ALA A 483 -13.50 11.86 15.68
CA ALA A 483 -13.37 10.81 16.68
C ALA A 483 -14.51 9.79 16.60
N ALA A 484 -15.74 10.23 16.32
CA ALA A 484 -16.87 9.33 16.11
C ALA A 484 -16.67 8.46 14.86
N ALA A 485 -16.21 9.05 13.75
CA ALA A 485 -15.88 8.30 12.54
C ALA A 485 -14.71 7.31 12.76
N ASN A 486 -13.69 7.71 13.53
CA ASN A 486 -12.58 6.85 13.89
C ASN A 486 -13.01 5.66 14.74
N LEU A 487 -13.85 5.89 15.75
CA LEU A 487 -14.37 4.80 16.57
C LEU A 487 -15.22 3.83 15.72
N ALA A 488 -16.07 4.34 14.82
CA ALA A 488 -16.84 3.52 13.89
C ALA A 488 -15.94 2.71 12.95
N PHE A 489 -14.84 3.30 12.47
CA PHE A 489 -13.83 2.61 11.64
C PHE A 489 -13.15 1.49 12.43
N LEU A 490 -12.63 1.77 13.62
CA LEU A 490 -11.91 0.82 14.47
C LEU A 490 -12.79 -0.32 15.01
N THR A 491 -14.10 -0.11 15.12
CA THR A 491 -15.06 -1.16 15.50
C THR A 491 -15.60 -1.95 14.30
N GLY A 492 -15.10 -1.68 13.07
CA GLY A 492 -15.57 -2.33 11.85
C GLY A 492 -17.03 -1.98 11.47
N ALA A 493 -17.56 -0.89 12.03
CA ALA A 493 -18.95 -0.45 11.81
C ALA A 493 -19.08 0.61 10.71
N LEU A 494 -17.97 1.08 10.12
CA LEU A 494 -17.98 2.13 9.12
C LEU A 494 -18.39 1.57 7.75
N THR A 495 -19.60 1.91 7.30
CA THR A 495 -20.11 1.53 5.98
C THR A 495 -20.50 2.77 5.19
N SER A 496 -20.40 2.69 3.85
CA SER A 496 -20.78 3.79 2.95
C SER A 496 -22.29 4.14 2.97
N SER A 497 -23.13 3.23 3.44
CA SER A 497 -24.59 3.34 3.40
C SER A 497 -25.22 3.84 4.71
N ARG A 498 -24.44 3.99 5.78
CA ARG A 498 -24.95 4.53 7.07
C ARG A 498 -24.26 5.85 7.34
N SER A 499 -25.07 6.89 7.64
CA SER A 499 -24.52 8.10 8.25
C SER A 499 -23.74 7.69 9.49
N VAL A 500 -22.54 8.23 9.64
CA VAL A 500 -21.59 7.92 10.75
C VAL A 500 -22.21 8.25 12.12
N LEU A 501 -23.33 8.99 12.11
CA LEU A 501 -24.13 9.32 13.30
C LEU A 501 -25.59 9.02 12.98
N PRO A 502 -26.36 8.44 13.88
CA PRO A 502 -27.81 8.32 13.73
C PRO A 502 -28.44 9.70 13.57
N PRO A 503 -29.57 9.80 12.85
CA PRO A 503 -30.25 11.04 12.54
C PRO A 503 -30.64 11.87 13.78
#